data_ccc1285d0eabc29a9bfa44911b22fc19
#
_entry.id   ccc1285d0eabc29a9bfa44911b22fc19
#
_cell.length_a   1.000
_cell.length_b   1.000
_cell.length_c   1.000
_cell.angle_alpha   90.00
_cell.angle_beta   90.00
_cell.angle_gamma   90.00
#
_symmetry.space_group_name_H-M   'P 1'
#
loop_
_entity.id
_entity.type
_entity.pdbx_description
1 polymer ?
#
loop_
_entity_poly.entity_id
_entity_poly.type
_entity_poly.pdbx_seq_one_letter_code
_entity_poly.pdbx_strand_id
1 'polypeptide(L)'
;MKYQFLIALFILSIISACSKDESANIDSDQPNPIDKNLNRKTTGSSANDLLSDAKFTNMIIELVYVEGFEPTQTAINNFVSFLNERTNKPGGITVEKRAIASSGKDVYTLEEIAQIEREQRQHYNTQNQIAIWAYFTDGKSENDSEANGTLTLGTAYWNTSFVIYEETIQGLSNSPLEPNRSLLETTVINHEFGHIFGLTNLGSPLQSNHEDTEHPKHCNVEDCLMYWATESAINISDMANMSSAPQLDAQCIADLQANGGK
;
A
#
# COMPACT_ATOMS: atom_id res chain seq x y z
N MET A 1 -19.97 -88.92 -24.57
CA MET A 1 -19.53 -87.60 -24.12
C MET A 1 -19.85 -86.55 -25.20
N LYS A 2 -20.92 -85.82 -25.04
CA LYS A 2 -21.40 -84.85 -26.03
C LYS A 2 -21.36 -83.44 -25.37
N TYR A 3 -20.50 -82.54 -25.82
CA TYR A 3 -20.49 -81.19 -25.44
C TYR A 3 -21.43 -80.37 -26.34
N GLN A 4 -22.45 -79.79 -25.77
CA GLN A 4 -23.30 -78.86 -26.46
C GLN A 4 -22.72 -77.39 -26.25
N PHE A 5 -22.40 -76.74 -27.36
CA PHE A 5 -22.03 -75.33 -27.39
C PHE A 5 -23.32 -74.47 -27.41
N LEU A 6 -23.50 -73.67 -26.39
CA LEU A 6 -24.52 -72.67 -26.34
C LEU A 6 -23.91 -71.35 -26.84
N ILE A 7 -24.36 -70.87 -28.00
CA ILE A 7 -24.01 -69.56 -28.56
C ILE A 7 -25.00 -68.59 -27.97
N ALA A 8 -24.48 -67.66 -27.11
CA ALA A 8 -25.25 -66.55 -26.61
C ALA A 8 -25.13 -65.36 -27.60
N LEU A 9 -26.26 -64.98 -28.21
CA LEU A 9 -26.36 -63.84 -29.11
C LEU A 9 -26.49 -62.54 -28.28
N PHE A 10 -25.43 -61.72 -28.32
CA PHE A 10 -25.38 -60.41 -27.63
C PHE A 10 -26.02 -59.36 -28.56
N ILE A 11 -27.23 -58.93 -28.26
CA ILE A 11 -27.92 -57.82 -28.98
C ILE A 11 -27.38 -56.51 -28.42
N LEU A 12 -26.59 -55.82 -29.23
CA LEU A 12 -26.07 -54.48 -28.92
C LEU A 12 -27.14 -53.41 -29.17
N SER A 13 -27.78 -52.95 -28.13
CA SER A 13 -28.73 -51.84 -28.23
C SER A 13 -27.96 -50.50 -28.28
N ILE A 14 -27.95 -49.87 -29.42
CA ILE A 14 -27.41 -48.50 -29.61
C ILE A 14 -28.47 -47.54 -29.04
N ILE A 15 -28.17 -46.96 -27.88
CA ILE A 15 -28.96 -45.85 -27.32
C ILE A 15 -28.34 -44.56 -27.86
N SER A 16 -29.04 -43.92 -28.81
CA SER A 16 -28.77 -42.53 -29.24
C SER A 16 -29.15 -41.58 -28.10
N ALA A 17 -28.15 -41.15 -27.33
CA ALA A 17 -28.34 -40.04 -26.41
C ALA A 17 -28.27 -38.73 -27.20
N CYS A 18 -29.39 -38.07 -27.40
CA CYS A 18 -29.44 -36.66 -27.74
C CYS A 18 -28.85 -35.85 -26.58
N SER A 19 -27.66 -35.33 -26.73
CA SER A 19 -27.18 -34.25 -25.86
C SER A 19 -28.00 -33.00 -26.18
N LYS A 20 -28.91 -32.62 -25.29
CA LYS A 20 -29.34 -31.23 -25.20
C LYS A 20 -28.14 -30.42 -24.77
N ASP A 21 -27.70 -29.48 -25.59
CA ASP A 21 -26.90 -28.36 -25.17
C ASP A 21 -27.73 -27.56 -24.16
N GLU A 22 -27.52 -27.86 -22.90
CA GLU A 22 -27.90 -26.93 -21.84
C GLU A 22 -26.87 -25.77 -21.95
N SER A 23 -27.32 -24.68 -22.57
CA SER A 23 -26.68 -23.39 -22.43
C SER A 23 -26.57 -23.15 -20.92
N ALA A 24 -25.37 -23.29 -20.38
CA ALA A 24 -25.08 -22.88 -19.02
C ALA A 24 -25.46 -21.39 -18.94
N ASN A 25 -26.59 -21.11 -18.32
CA ASN A 25 -26.84 -19.77 -17.80
C ASN A 25 -25.69 -19.47 -16.86
N ILE A 26 -24.73 -18.68 -17.33
CA ILE A 26 -23.73 -18.03 -16.48
C ILE A 26 -24.57 -17.11 -15.59
N ASP A 27 -24.78 -17.54 -14.35
CA ASP A 27 -25.36 -16.70 -13.31
C ASP A 27 -24.43 -15.52 -13.11
N SER A 28 -24.78 -14.39 -13.72
CA SER A 28 -23.98 -13.16 -13.72
C SER A 28 -23.94 -12.45 -12.36
N ASP A 29 -24.56 -13.06 -11.34
CA ASP A 29 -24.66 -12.49 -9.99
C ASP A 29 -23.64 -13.07 -8.99
N GLN A 30 -22.74 -13.98 -9.40
CA GLN A 30 -21.63 -14.35 -8.53
C GLN A 30 -20.57 -13.23 -8.54
N PRO A 31 -20.30 -12.60 -7.39
CA PRO A 31 -19.22 -11.60 -7.34
C PRO A 31 -17.91 -12.23 -7.81
N ASN A 32 -17.29 -11.62 -8.79
CA ASN A 32 -15.98 -12.05 -9.27
C ASN A 32 -15.03 -12.22 -8.07
N PRO A 33 -14.35 -13.35 -7.93
CA PRO A 33 -13.43 -13.54 -6.80
C PRO A 33 -12.40 -12.42 -6.80
N ILE A 34 -12.19 -11.80 -5.62
CA ILE A 34 -11.23 -10.70 -5.45
C ILE A 34 -9.82 -11.23 -5.70
N ASP A 35 -9.14 -10.70 -6.72
CA ASP A 35 -7.73 -11.00 -6.98
C ASP A 35 -6.83 -10.16 -6.06
N LYS A 36 -6.40 -10.77 -4.98
CA LYS A 36 -5.52 -10.13 -3.98
C LYS A 36 -4.14 -9.73 -4.56
N ASN A 37 -3.70 -10.36 -5.64
CA ASN A 37 -2.41 -10.05 -6.27
C ASN A 37 -2.38 -8.66 -6.91
N LEU A 38 -3.54 -8.09 -7.23
CA LEU A 38 -3.64 -6.73 -7.75
C LEU A 38 -3.13 -5.67 -6.75
N ASN A 39 -3.13 -6.00 -5.46
CA ASN A 39 -2.63 -5.13 -4.39
C ASN A 39 -1.19 -5.47 -3.94
N ARG A 40 -0.54 -6.45 -4.58
CA ARG A 40 0.79 -6.95 -4.20
C ARG A 40 1.81 -6.85 -5.34
N LYS A 41 1.65 -5.85 -6.19
CA LYS A 41 2.59 -5.53 -7.26
C LYS A 41 3.74 -4.68 -6.71
N THR A 42 4.72 -4.37 -7.54
CA THR A 42 5.82 -3.48 -7.17
C THR A 42 5.32 -2.08 -6.79
N THR A 43 5.95 -1.46 -5.82
CA THR A 43 5.69 -0.07 -5.38
C THR A 43 5.64 0.87 -6.59
N GLY A 44 4.68 1.79 -6.60
CA GLY A 44 4.46 2.76 -7.67
C GLY A 44 3.76 2.23 -8.93
N SER A 45 3.68 0.90 -9.14
CA SER A 45 3.06 0.34 -10.36
C SER A 45 1.56 0.60 -10.52
N SER A 46 0.89 1.09 -9.49
CA SER A 46 -0.52 1.52 -9.53
C SER A 46 -0.68 3.04 -9.44
N ALA A 47 0.36 3.81 -9.71
CA ALA A 47 0.35 5.26 -9.56
C ALA A 47 -0.84 5.92 -10.29
N ASN A 48 -1.04 5.64 -11.59
CA ASN A 48 -2.18 6.19 -12.32
C ASN A 48 -3.54 5.73 -11.76
N ASP A 49 -3.67 4.47 -11.35
CA ASP A 49 -4.89 3.93 -10.70
C ASP A 49 -5.22 4.67 -9.39
N LEU A 50 -4.20 5.12 -8.66
CA LEU A 50 -4.33 5.91 -7.42
C LEU A 50 -4.66 7.38 -7.71
N LEU A 51 -3.98 7.99 -8.67
CA LEU A 51 -4.06 9.41 -8.97
C LEU A 51 -5.34 9.77 -9.72
N SER A 52 -5.70 9.01 -10.78
CA SER A 52 -6.83 9.29 -11.66
C SER A 52 -8.12 8.60 -11.20
N ASP A 53 -9.25 9.01 -11.76
CA ASP A 53 -10.57 8.37 -11.63
C ASP A 53 -10.91 7.43 -12.81
N ALA A 54 -9.96 7.19 -13.71
CA ALA A 54 -10.19 6.42 -14.92
C ALA A 54 -10.67 4.98 -14.63
N LYS A 55 -10.22 4.39 -13.54
CA LYS A 55 -10.58 3.04 -13.13
C LYS A 55 -11.26 2.99 -11.76
N PHE A 56 -10.69 3.67 -10.77
CA PHE A 56 -11.20 3.68 -9.41
C PHE A 56 -11.67 5.08 -9.02
N THR A 57 -12.96 5.21 -8.77
CA THR A 57 -13.58 6.47 -8.35
C THR A 57 -13.56 6.67 -6.83
N ASN A 58 -13.31 5.60 -6.07
CA ASN A 58 -13.25 5.59 -4.62
C ASN A 58 -11.91 5.06 -4.12
N MET A 59 -11.52 5.47 -2.93
CA MET A 59 -10.37 4.93 -2.22
C MET A 59 -10.77 4.56 -0.80
N ILE A 60 -10.35 3.38 -0.34
CA ILE A 60 -10.43 2.98 1.07
C ILE A 60 -9.03 2.79 1.63
N ILE A 61 -8.79 3.35 2.80
CA ILE A 61 -7.55 3.18 3.57
C ILE A 61 -7.89 2.26 4.74
N GLU A 62 -7.41 1.03 4.70
CA GLU A 62 -7.42 0.13 5.83
C GLU A 62 -6.21 0.47 6.71
N LEU A 63 -6.43 1.26 7.75
CA LEU A 63 -5.44 1.68 8.71
C LEU A 63 -5.42 0.69 9.87
N VAL A 64 -4.37 -0.13 9.91
CA VAL A 64 -4.19 -1.17 10.93
C VAL A 64 -3.02 -0.80 11.82
N TYR A 65 -3.21 -0.90 13.12
CA TYR A 65 -2.18 -0.57 14.10
C TYR A 65 -2.14 -1.61 15.23
N VAL A 66 -0.96 -1.80 15.80
CA VAL A 66 -0.82 -2.59 17.01
C VAL A 66 -1.38 -1.81 18.21
N GLU A 67 -2.07 -2.47 19.13
CA GLU A 67 -2.63 -1.83 20.32
C GLU A 67 -1.56 -0.99 21.06
N GLY A 68 -1.87 0.29 21.31
CA GLY A 68 -0.94 1.27 21.88
C GLY A 68 -0.12 2.07 20.86
N PHE A 69 -0.14 1.67 19.58
CA PHE A 69 0.61 2.32 18.49
C PHE A 69 -0.31 2.93 17.42
N GLU A 70 -1.49 3.41 17.84
CA GLU A 70 -2.40 4.14 16.97
C GLU A 70 -1.79 5.49 16.58
N PRO A 71 -1.74 5.84 15.26
CA PRO A 71 -1.29 7.15 14.84
C PRO A 71 -2.24 8.24 15.32
N THR A 72 -1.73 9.45 15.48
CA THR A 72 -2.55 10.60 15.91
C THR A 72 -3.65 10.90 14.90
N GLN A 73 -4.82 11.34 15.39
CA GLN A 73 -5.93 11.72 14.51
C GLN A 73 -5.54 12.90 13.61
N THR A 74 -4.63 13.77 14.06
CA THR A 74 -4.09 14.88 13.26
C THR A 74 -3.34 14.36 12.04
N ALA A 75 -2.44 13.38 12.21
CA ALA A 75 -1.72 12.78 11.09
C ALA A 75 -2.65 12.08 10.09
N ILE A 76 -3.66 11.34 10.60
CA ILE A 76 -4.68 10.72 9.73
C ILE A 76 -5.42 11.78 8.91
N ASN A 77 -5.86 12.87 9.53
CA ASN A 77 -6.55 13.95 8.84
C ASN A 77 -5.66 14.63 7.78
N ASN A 78 -4.39 14.88 8.12
CA ASN A 78 -3.42 15.45 7.20
C ASN A 78 -3.15 14.52 6.02
N PHE A 79 -3.05 13.22 6.25
CA PHE A 79 -2.91 12.24 5.18
C PHE A 79 -4.11 12.24 4.23
N VAL A 80 -5.33 12.24 4.76
CA VAL A 80 -6.55 12.32 3.92
C VAL A 80 -6.58 13.64 3.14
N SER A 81 -6.16 14.77 3.74
CA SER A 81 -6.05 16.05 3.04
C SER A 81 -5.03 15.98 1.90
N PHE A 82 -3.84 15.43 2.16
CA PHE A 82 -2.81 15.22 1.14
C PHE A 82 -3.33 14.38 -0.05
N LEU A 83 -4.05 13.30 0.23
CA LEU A 83 -4.66 12.47 -0.82
C LEU A 83 -5.72 13.23 -1.63
N ASN A 84 -6.60 13.98 -0.97
CA ASN A 84 -7.64 14.78 -1.64
C ASN A 84 -7.04 15.89 -2.54
N GLU A 85 -5.90 16.42 -2.15
CA GLU A 85 -5.18 17.44 -2.93
C GLU A 85 -4.49 16.87 -4.16
N ARG A 86 -4.13 15.59 -4.16
CA ARG A 86 -3.28 14.97 -5.20
C ARG A 86 -4.03 13.99 -6.10
N THR A 87 -5.22 13.50 -5.68
CA THR A 87 -5.94 12.45 -6.40
C THR A 87 -7.29 12.89 -6.91
N ASN A 88 -7.74 12.30 -8.02
CA ASN A 88 -9.08 12.44 -8.57
C ASN A 88 -9.94 11.25 -8.11
N LYS A 89 -10.59 11.38 -6.92
CA LYS A 89 -11.48 10.35 -6.36
C LYS A 89 -12.87 10.94 -6.08
N PRO A 90 -13.71 11.12 -7.13
CA PRO A 90 -15.03 11.78 -6.97
C PRO A 90 -15.98 11.02 -6.04
N GLY A 91 -15.81 9.73 -5.85
CA GLY A 91 -16.60 8.92 -4.90
C GLY A 91 -16.10 9.00 -3.46
N GLY A 92 -14.99 9.69 -3.23
CA GLY A 92 -14.44 9.96 -1.90
C GLY A 92 -13.35 8.99 -1.44
N ILE A 93 -12.72 9.39 -0.34
CA ILE A 93 -11.68 8.63 0.37
C ILE A 93 -12.19 8.34 1.77
N THR A 94 -12.21 7.06 2.16
CA THR A 94 -12.62 6.61 3.49
C THR A 94 -11.46 5.97 4.23
N VAL A 95 -11.44 6.10 5.56
CA VAL A 95 -10.46 5.45 6.43
C VAL A 95 -11.20 4.54 7.39
N GLU A 96 -10.82 3.27 7.40
CA GLU A 96 -11.28 2.30 8.39
C GLU A 96 -10.11 1.93 9.30
N LYS A 97 -10.26 2.22 10.60
CA LYS A 97 -9.24 1.96 11.61
C LYS A 97 -9.49 0.63 12.33
N ARG A 98 -8.42 -0.12 12.55
CA ARG A 98 -8.51 -1.39 13.27
C ARG A 98 -7.25 -1.67 14.07
N ALA A 99 -7.41 -1.97 15.36
CA ALA A 99 -6.33 -2.47 16.21
C ALA A 99 -6.12 -3.98 15.99
N ILE A 100 -4.86 -4.41 16.09
CA ILE A 100 -4.48 -5.82 16.18
C ILE A 100 -3.58 -6.04 17.39
N ALA A 101 -3.51 -7.28 17.87
CA ALA A 101 -2.59 -7.65 18.94
C ALA A 101 -1.14 -7.62 18.44
N SER A 102 -0.21 -7.30 19.35
CA SER A 102 1.22 -7.42 19.10
C SER A 102 1.62 -8.83 18.71
N SER A 103 2.57 -8.97 17.79
CA SER A 103 3.22 -10.26 17.50
C SER A 103 4.28 -10.61 18.56
N GLY A 104 4.63 -9.68 19.45
CA GLY A 104 5.67 -9.83 20.47
C GLY A 104 7.09 -9.75 19.93
N LYS A 105 7.30 -9.17 18.74
CA LYS A 105 8.62 -8.95 18.15
C LYS A 105 9.06 -7.51 18.34
N ASP A 106 10.35 -7.34 18.67
CA ASP A 106 10.99 -6.01 18.79
C ASP A 106 11.51 -5.48 17.43
N VAL A 107 11.86 -6.39 16.50
CA VAL A 107 12.41 -6.06 15.18
C VAL A 107 11.73 -6.89 14.12
N TYR A 108 11.35 -6.24 13.01
CA TYR A 108 10.69 -6.86 11.88
C TYR A 108 11.52 -6.79 10.61
N THR A 109 11.58 -7.90 9.89
CA THR A 109 11.95 -7.93 8.47
C THR A 109 10.77 -7.44 7.63
N LEU A 110 11.05 -6.94 6.43
CA LEU A 110 9.99 -6.52 5.51
C LEU A 110 9.08 -7.70 5.09
N GLU A 111 9.64 -8.92 5.00
CA GLU A 111 8.83 -10.12 4.70
C GLU A 111 7.85 -10.47 5.83
N GLU A 112 8.23 -10.26 7.08
CA GLU A 112 7.32 -10.44 8.23
C GLU A 112 6.21 -9.41 8.25
N ILE A 113 6.51 -8.15 7.93
CA ILE A 113 5.49 -7.10 7.72
C ILE A 113 4.53 -7.50 6.60
N ALA A 114 5.05 -7.96 5.46
CA ALA A 114 4.24 -8.44 4.35
C ALA A 114 3.40 -9.68 4.72
N GLN A 115 3.90 -10.54 5.59
CA GLN A 115 3.15 -11.69 6.09
C GLN A 115 1.99 -11.26 7.01
N ILE A 116 2.20 -10.29 7.89
CA ILE A 116 1.13 -9.70 8.71
C ILE A 116 0.02 -9.14 7.80
N GLU A 117 0.37 -8.42 6.72
CA GLU A 117 -0.63 -7.95 5.77
C GLU A 117 -1.39 -9.10 5.11
N ARG A 118 -0.72 -10.18 4.67
CA ARG A 118 -1.38 -11.34 4.05
C ARG A 118 -2.44 -11.96 4.96
N GLU A 119 -2.18 -11.97 6.26
CA GLU A 119 -3.04 -12.56 7.28
C GLU A 119 -4.14 -11.62 7.74
N GLN A 120 -3.85 -10.32 7.85
CA GLN A 120 -4.69 -9.35 8.49
C GLN A 120 -5.51 -8.48 7.53
N ARG A 121 -5.06 -8.26 6.29
CA ARG A 121 -5.73 -7.36 5.34
C ARG A 121 -7.13 -7.86 4.96
N GLN A 122 -8.13 -6.99 5.10
CA GLN A 122 -9.54 -7.26 4.81
C GLN A 122 -10.01 -6.60 3.51
N HIS A 123 -9.45 -5.42 3.15
CA HIS A 123 -9.86 -4.67 1.98
C HIS A 123 -8.87 -4.83 0.81
N TYR A 124 -9.42 -5.17 -0.34
CA TYR A 124 -8.70 -5.32 -1.61
C TYR A 124 -9.41 -4.52 -2.69
N ASN A 125 -8.72 -4.30 -3.82
CA ASN A 125 -9.32 -3.61 -4.96
C ASN A 125 -10.60 -4.32 -5.42
N THR A 126 -11.65 -3.53 -5.66
CA THR A 126 -12.90 -3.97 -6.25
C THR A 126 -13.07 -3.33 -7.64
N GLN A 127 -14.29 -3.36 -8.19
CA GLN A 127 -14.54 -2.76 -9.51
C GLN A 127 -14.31 -1.24 -9.53
N ASN A 128 -14.71 -0.52 -8.47
CA ASN A 128 -14.71 0.96 -8.44
C ASN A 128 -13.85 1.55 -7.31
N GLN A 129 -13.29 0.72 -6.44
CA GLN A 129 -12.57 1.16 -5.24
C GLN A 129 -11.17 0.57 -5.21
N ILE A 130 -10.17 1.43 -5.09
CA ILE A 130 -8.81 1.02 -4.78
C ILE A 130 -8.63 0.97 -3.26
N ALA A 131 -7.99 -0.10 -2.77
CA ALA A 131 -7.78 -0.33 -1.34
C ALA A 131 -6.30 -0.17 -0.97
N ILE A 132 -6.05 0.60 0.07
CA ILE A 132 -4.72 0.86 0.63
C ILE A 132 -4.60 0.13 1.96
N TRP A 133 -3.44 -0.44 2.22
CA TRP A 133 -3.04 -0.98 3.50
C TRP A 133 -2.01 -0.06 4.13
N ALA A 134 -2.34 0.51 5.28
CA ALA A 134 -1.48 1.36 6.10
C ALA A 134 -1.27 0.67 7.46
N TYR A 135 -0.07 0.16 7.72
CA TYR A 135 0.23 -0.59 8.94
C TYR A 135 1.17 0.19 9.87
N PHE A 136 0.81 0.25 11.15
CA PHE A 136 1.57 0.90 12.22
C PHE A 136 2.01 -0.17 13.21
N THR A 137 3.32 -0.45 13.24
CA THR A 137 3.89 -1.54 14.04
C THR A 137 4.45 -1.06 15.37
N ASP A 138 4.50 -1.99 16.33
CA ASP A 138 5.07 -1.86 17.67
C ASP A 138 6.54 -2.24 17.75
N GLY A 139 7.21 -2.44 16.62
CA GLY A 139 8.62 -2.79 16.58
C GLY A 139 9.39 -1.97 15.56
N LYS A 140 10.69 -2.19 15.50
CA LYS A 140 11.67 -1.48 14.67
C LYS A 140 11.93 -2.19 13.36
N SER A 141 12.55 -1.49 12.42
CA SER A 141 13.03 -2.07 11.17
C SER A 141 14.31 -2.89 11.38
N GLU A 142 14.45 -4.01 10.66
CA GLU A 142 15.73 -4.73 10.56
C GLU A 142 16.85 -3.90 9.91
N ASN A 143 16.48 -2.84 9.16
CA ASN A 143 17.43 -1.94 8.51
C ASN A 143 17.97 -0.86 9.44
N ASP A 144 17.50 -0.78 10.67
CA ASP A 144 18.02 0.15 11.66
C ASP A 144 19.47 -0.18 11.97
N SER A 145 20.32 0.86 12.02
CA SER A 145 21.74 0.73 12.30
C SER A 145 22.16 1.72 13.39
N GLU A 146 22.29 1.23 14.61
CA GLU A 146 22.81 2.02 15.73
C GLU A 146 24.26 2.53 15.45
N ALA A 147 25.07 1.74 14.74
CA ALA A 147 26.45 2.11 14.41
C ALA A 147 26.53 3.33 13.47
N ASN A 148 25.54 3.51 12.62
CA ASN A 148 25.46 4.61 11.66
C ASN A 148 24.47 5.70 12.11
N GLY A 149 23.75 5.50 13.21
CA GLY A 149 22.69 6.40 13.67
C GLY A 149 21.48 6.47 12.73
N THR A 150 21.30 5.44 11.89
CA THR A 150 20.21 5.40 10.91
C THR A 150 19.02 4.63 11.48
N LEU A 151 17.86 5.26 11.54
CA LEU A 151 16.60 4.63 11.94
C LEU A 151 15.61 4.79 10.79
N THR A 152 14.93 3.71 10.45
CA THR A 152 13.87 3.68 9.42
C THR A 152 12.53 4.03 10.06
N LEU A 153 11.87 5.05 9.55
CA LEU A 153 10.58 5.52 10.09
C LEU A 153 9.39 4.93 9.35
N GLY A 154 9.55 4.61 8.07
CA GLY A 154 8.53 4.00 7.23
C GLY A 154 9.13 3.19 6.09
N THR A 155 8.29 2.43 5.39
CA THR A 155 8.68 1.72 4.17
C THR A 155 7.45 1.40 3.31
N ALA A 156 7.42 1.89 2.08
CA ALA A 156 6.49 1.45 1.04
C ALA A 156 7.02 0.17 0.38
N TYR A 157 6.24 -0.93 0.38
CA TYR A 157 6.75 -2.22 -0.07
C TYR A 157 5.94 -2.88 -1.21
N TRP A 158 4.66 -2.56 -1.35
CA TRP A 158 3.84 -2.95 -2.49
C TRP A 158 3.13 -1.73 -3.09
N ASN A 159 2.46 -1.94 -4.22
CA ASN A 159 1.79 -0.88 -4.95
C ASN A 159 0.64 -0.18 -4.19
N THR A 160 0.19 -0.75 -3.07
CA THR A 160 -0.88 -0.20 -2.23
C THR A 160 -0.61 -0.40 -0.74
N SER A 161 0.64 -0.62 -0.36
CA SER A 161 0.96 -1.02 1.02
C SER A 161 2.21 -0.33 1.54
N PHE A 162 2.12 0.18 2.77
CA PHE A 162 3.25 0.72 3.51
C PHE A 162 3.16 0.39 5.00
N VAL A 163 4.30 0.42 5.67
CA VAL A 163 4.43 0.28 7.11
C VAL A 163 5.04 1.55 7.70
N ILE A 164 4.58 1.93 8.88
CA ILE A 164 5.18 2.96 9.73
C ILE A 164 5.69 2.25 10.99
N TYR A 165 6.95 2.47 11.33
CA TYR A 165 7.57 1.97 12.55
C TYR A 165 7.21 2.90 13.71
N GLU A 166 5.96 2.76 14.18
CA GLU A 166 5.35 3.70 15.11
C GLU A 166 6.03 3.72 16.49
N GLU A 167 6.63 2.60 16.92
CA GLU A 167 7.48 2.57 18.12
C GLU A 167 8.67 3.54 17.98
N THR A 168 9.34 3.53 16.83
CA THR A 168 10.46 4.43 16.53
C THR A 168 10.00 5.89 16.50
N ILE A 169 8.85 6.17 15.85
CA ILE A 169 8.26 7.51 15.79
C ILE A 169 7.93 8.02 17.19
N GLN A 170 7.29 7.21 18.04
CA GLN A 170 6.98 7.58 19.41
C GLN A 170 8.23 7.81 20.26
N GLY A 171 9.27 7.01 20.05
CA GLY A 171 10.56 7.16 20.72
C GLY A 171 11.30 8.45 20.35
N LEU A 172 11.05 9.02 19.17
CA LEU A 172 11.71 10.22 18.63
C LEU A 172 10.86 11.50 18.74
N SER A 173 9.72 11.46 19.42
CA SER A 173 8.77 12.57 19.47
C SER A 173 8.24 12.91 20.87
N ASN A 174 8.91 12.44 21.91
CA ASN A 174 8.43 12.58 23.30
C ASN A 174 9.23 13.58 24.13
N SER A 175 10.23 14.24 23.57
CA SER A 175 11.08 15.22 24.27
C SER A 175 10.87 16.66 23.79
N PRO A 176 11.18 17.68 24.61
CA PRO A 176 11.04 19.09 24.22
C PRO A 176 11.93 19.53 23.04
N LEU A 177 12.95 18.75 22.69
CA LEU A 177 13.89 19.01 21.59
C LEU A 177 13.63 18.11 20.37
N GLU A 178 12.57 17.34 20.41
CA GLU A 178 12.14 16.45 19.32
C GLU A 178 10.93 17.02 18.59
N PRO A 179 10.68 16.61 17.35
CA PRO A 179 9.50 17.05 16.60
C PRO A 179 8.19 16.65 17.30
N ASN A 180 7.14 17.40 17.02
CA ASN A 180 5.80 16.98 17.43
C ASN A 180 5.45 15.64 16.73
N ARG A 181 4.90 14.67 17.50
CA ARG A 181 4.56 13.34 17.01
C ARG A 181 3.66 13.39 15.76
N SER A 182 2.59 14.20 15.77
CA SER A 182 1.70 14.28 14.61
C SER A 182 2.37 14.89 13.38
N LEU A 183 3.37 15.75 13.56
CA LEU A 183 4.17 16.28 12.47
C LEU A 183 5.05 15.20 11.85
N LEU A 184 5.75 14.44 12.69
CA LEU A 184 6.62 13.35 12.23
C LEU A 184 5.81 12.25 11.54
N GLU A 185 4.71 11.80 12.15
CA GLU A 185 3.78 10.85 11.53
C GLU A 185 3.28 11.35 10.16
N THR A 186 2.81 12.60 10.09
CA THR A 186 2.32 13.20 8.83
C THR A 186 3.39 13.17 7.76
N THR A 187 4.61 13.55 8.12
CA THR A 187 5.74 13.62 7.19
C THR A 187 6.06 12.24 6.63
N VAL A 188 6.23 11.24 7.50
CA VAL A 188 6.61 9.89 7.08
C VAL A 188 5.48 9.22 6.30
N ILE A 189 4.23 9.30 6.75
CA ILE A 189 3.08 8.73 6.05
C ILE A 189 2.96 9.29 4.62
N ASN A 190 3.08 10.61 4.45
CA ASN A 190 2.96 11.24 3.14
C ASN A 190 4.16 10.92 2.25
N HIS A 191 5.37 10.78 2.81
CA HIS A 191 6.57 10.36 2.10
C HIS A 191 6.42 8.94 1.55
N GLU A 192 6.08 7.97 2.39
CA GLU A 192 5.85 6.58 1.97
C GLU A 192 4.76 6.49 0.90
N PHE A 193 3.71 7.30 1.05
CA PHE A 193 2.67 7.34 0.05
C PHE A 193 3.12 8.00 -1.26
N GLY A 194 4.09 8.91 -1.22
CA GLY A 194 4.77 9.45 -2.39
C GLY A 194 5.45 8.36 -3.23
N HIS A 195 6.08 7.38 -2.59
CA HIS A 195 6.61 6.19 -3.28
C HIS A 195 5.51 5.34 -3.91
N ILE A 196 4.36 5.19 -3.23
CA ILE A 196 3.19 4.49 -3.78
C ILE A 196 2.58 5.27 -4.96
N PHE A 197 2.61 6.59 -4.95
CA PHE A 197 2.26 7.44 -6.10
C PHE A 197 3.26 7.36 -7.26
N GLY A 198 4.32 6.57 -7.11
CA GLY A 198 5.31 6.35 -8.14
C GLY A 198 6.27 7.51 -8.35
N LEU A 199 6.34 8.46 -7.41
CA LEU A 199 7.25 9.59 -7.47
C LEU A 199 8.72 9.14 -7.57
N THR A 200 9.52 10.01 -8.15
CA THR A 200 10.96 9.83 -8.32
C THR A 200 11.32 8.50 -8.98
N ASN A 201 10.73 8.28 -10.17
CA ASN A 201 11.03 7.16 -11.07
C ASN A 201 10.48 5.78 -10.64
N LEU A 202 9.51 5.73 -9.73
CA LEU A 202 8.87 4.47 -9.33
C LEU A 202 7.62 4.11 -10.13
N GLY A 203 7.14 4.99 -11.04
CA GLY A 203 5.95 4.69 -11.85
C GLY A 203 5.27 5.92 -12.42
N SER A 204 5.35 7.07 -11.77
CA SER A 204 5.00 8.38 -12.34
C SER A 204 6.17 8.86 -13.19
N PRO A 205 5.95 9.17 -14.50
CA PRO A 205 7.03 9.58 -15.38
C PRO A 205 7.62 10.93 -14.96
N LEU A 206 8.94 11.00 -14.80
CA LEU A 206 9.64 12.24 -14.50
C LEU A 206 9.40 13.27 -15.62
N GLN A 207 8.91 14.46 -15.25
CA GLN A 207 8.76 15.59 -16.17
C GLN A 207 10.02 16.45 -16.26
N SER A 208 10.92 16.31 -15.29
CA SER A 208 12.27 16.91 -15.25
C SER A 208 13.23 15.94 -14.56
N ASN A 209 14.53 16.17 -14.70
CA ASN A 209 15.53 15.35 -14.02
C ASN A 209 15.74 15.88 -12.60
N HIS A 210 14.98 15.33 -11.63
CA HIS A 210 15.04 15.69 -10.22
C HIS A 210 15.20 14.49 -9.27
N GLU A 211 15.47 13.31 -9.81
CA GLU A 211 15.85 12.16 -8.97
C GLU A 211 17.25 12.37 -8.38
N ASP A 212 17.40 12.11 -7.10
CA ASP A 212 18.69 12.08 -6.43
C ASP A 212 19.48 10.83 -6.87
N THR A 213 20.62 11.04 -7.51
CA THR A 213 21.47 9.95 -8.03
C THR A 213 22.24 9.21 -6.94
N GLU A 214 22.43 9.84 -5.78
CA GLU A 214 23.10 9.24 -4.62
C GLU A 214 22.09 8.46 -3.75
N HIS A 215 20.83 8.91 -3.74
CA HIS A 215 19.72 8.27 -3.03
C HIS A 215 18.58 8.00 -4.01
N PRO A 216 18.68 6.97 -4.86
CA PRO A 216 17.67 6.66 -5.88
C PRO A 216 16.26 6.56 -5.30
N LYS A 217 15.25 6.93 -6.11
CA LYS A 217 13.83 7.00 -5.75
C LYS A 217 13.47 8.18 -4.85
N HIS A 218 14.38 9.09 -4.62
CA HIS A 218 14.15 10.32 -3.85
C HIS A 218 14.38 11.57 -4.71
N CYS A 219 13.81 12.69 -4.26
CA CYS A 219 13.97 13.99 -4.89
C CYS A 219 15.29 14.63 -4.48
N ASN A 220 15.96 15.30 -5.42
CA ASN A 220 17.22 16.02 -5.16
C ASN A 220 17.01 17.41 -4.53
N VAL A 221 15.77 17.80 -4.22
CA VAL A 221 15.42 19.07 -3.56
C VAL A 221 15.26 18.83 -2.07
N GLU A 222 16.11 19.43 -1.25
CA GLU A 222 16.19 19.23 0.19
C GLU A 222 14.87 19.56 0.94
N ASP A 223 14.17 20.61 0.51
CA ASP A 223 12.89 21.03 1.11
C ASP A 223 11.69 20.19 0.62
N CYS A 224 11.88 19.27 -0.33
CA CYS A 224 10.82 18.43 -0.86
C CYS A 224 10.45 17.31 0.11
N LEU A 225 9.16 17.00 0.23
CA LEU A 225 8.68 15.82 0.97
C LEU A 225 9.39 14.53 0.57
N MET A 226 9.74 14.37 -0.73
CA MET A 226 10.42 13.18 -1.24
C MET A 226 11.96 13.23 -1.11
N TYR A 227 12.50 14.12 -0.28
CA TYR A 227 13.92 14.10 0.03
C TYR A 227 14.28 12.87 0.88
N TRP A 228 15.39 12.21 0.59
CA TRP A 228 15.75 10.91 1.19
C TRP A 228 15.84 10.89 2.71
N ALA A 229 16.24 12.01 3.33
CA ALA A 229 16.36 12.11 4.77
C ALA A 229 15.01 12.11 5.52
N THR A 230 13.91 12.23 4.79
CA THR A 230 12.55 12.27 5.36
C THR A 230 12.08 10.91 5.90
N GLU A 231 12.53 9.82 5.31
CA GLU A 231 12.20 8.45 5.76
C GLU A 231 13.14 7.89 6.83
N SER A 232 14.20 8.65 7.16
CA SER A 232 15.21 8.29 8.14
C SER A 232 15.33 9.35 9.24
N ALA A 233 15.72 8.94 10.44
CA ALA A 233 15.87 9.86 11.58
C ALA A 233 17.13 10.74 11.51
N ILE A 234 17.87 10.77 10.41
CA ILE A 234 19.16 11.49 10.31
C ILE A 234 19.01 12.99 10.59
N ASN A 235 17.92 13.61 10.11
CA ASN A 235 17.67 15.05 10.27
C ASN A 235 16.50 15.36 11.23
N ILE A 236 16.23 14.48 12.17
CA ILE A 236 15.05 14.64 13.07
C ILE A 236 15.11 15.92 13.90
N SER A 237 16.34 16.38 14.26
CA SER A 237 16.53 17.65 14.97
C SER A 237 16.06 18.86 14.17
N ASP A 238 16.14 18.82 12.85
CA ASP A 238 15.71 19.91 11.97
C ASP A 238 14.19 19.99 11.94
N MET A 239 13.51 18.85 12.09
CA MET A 239 12.05 18.79 12.19
C MET A 239 11.51 19.30 13.52
N ALA A 240 12.33 19.37 14.57
CA ALA A 240 11.90 19.86 15.90
C ALA A 240 11.38 21.31 15.88
N ASN A 241 11.84 22.11 14.95
CA ASN A 241 11.45 23.52 14.79
C ASN A 241 10.44 23.75 13.64
N MET A 242 10.04 22.70 12.92
CA MET A 242 9.06 22.82 11.83
C MET A 242 7.65 23.00 12.38
N SER A 243 6.87 23.86 11.76
CA SER A 243 5.46 24.10 12.10
C SER A 243 4.50 23.24 11.25
N SER A 244 4.97 22.68 10.15
CA SER A 244 4.21 21.83 9.22
C SER A 244 5.13 20.82 8.51
N ALA A 245 4.55 19.71 8.08
CA ALA A 245 5.27 18.72 7.27
C ALA A 245 5.76 19.32 5.94
N PRO A 246 6.93 18.89 5.44
CA PRO A 246 7.40 19.23 4.11
C PRO A 246 6.33 18.97 3.05
N GLN A 247 6.31 19.76 1.99
CA GLN A 247 5.39 19.58 0.87
C GLN A 247 6.14 19.02 -0.33
N LEU A 248 5.40 18.40 -1.27
CA LEU A 248 5.97 18.09 -2.57
C LEU A 248 6.41 19.37 -3.28
N ASP A 249 7.58 19.37 -3.87
CA ASP A 249 8.04 20.46 -4.71
C ASP A 249 7.29 20.52 -6.06
N ALA A 250 7.55 21.56 -6.84
CA ALA A 250 6.87 21.76 -8.11
C ALA A 250 7.16 20.65 -9.13
N GLN A 251 8.32 20.00 -9.05
CA GLN A 251 8.72 18.93 -9.98
C GLN A 251 7.96 17.64 -9.65
N CYS A 252 7.92 17.26 -8.38
CA CYS A 252 7.12 16.10 -7.92
C CYS A 252 5.62 16.31 -8.21
N ILE A 253 5.09 17.54 -8.02
CA ILE A 253 3.70 17.85 -8.37
C ILE A 253 3.45 17.70 -9.87
N ALA A 254 4.38 18.17 -10.72
CA ALA A 254 4.26 18.03 -12.17
C ALA A 254 4.23 16.55 -12.61
N ASP A 255 5.02 15.68 -11.97
CA ASP A 255 5.01 14.23 -12.22
C ASP A 255 3.64 13.61 -11.90
N LEU A 256 3.05 13.96 -10.74
CA LEU A 256 1.72 13.49 -10.36
C LEU A 256 0.65 13.97 -11.35
N GLN A 257 0.68 15.25 -11.74
CA GLN A 257 -0.26 15.85 -12.69
C GLN A 257 -0.17 15.18 -14.06
N ALA A 258 1.04 14.91 -14.55
CA ALA A 258 1.26 14.22 -15.82
C ALA A 258 0.76 12.76 -15.78
N ASN A 259 0.62 12.17 -14.58
CA ASN A 259 0.13 10.80 -14.38
C ASN A 259 -1.34 10.73 -13.90
N GLY A 260 -2.11 11.80 -14.07
CA GLY A 260 -3.56 11.83 -13.80
C GLY A 260 -3.95 12.32 -12.41
N GLY A 261 -3.00 12.88 -11.66
CA GLY A 261 -3.24 13.58 -10.39
C GLY A 261 -3.67 15.04 -10.57
N LYS A 262 -3.75 15.75 -9.43
CA LYS A 262 -4.05 17.18 -9.33
C LYS A 262 -2.79 17.99 -9.13
#